data_d4e52ad3906475d0c68531ac7fe81d60
#
_entry.id   d4e52ad3906475d0c68531ac7fe81d60
#
_cell.length_a   1.000
_cell.length_b   1.000
_cell.length_c   1.000
_cell.angle_alpha   90.00
_cell.angle_beta   90.00
_cell.angle_gamma   90.00
#
_symmetry.space_group_name_H-M   'P 1'
#
loop_
_entity.id
_entity.type
_entity.pdbx_description
1 polymer ?
#
loop_
_entity_poly.entity_id
_entity_poly.type
_entity_poly.pdbx_seq_one_letter_code
_entity_poly.pdbx_strand_id
1 'polypeptide(L)'
;PHDLNSIKKNITKKTKLIFVENPGSNTFEFQDLSKIISIAKKNKILTAIDNTWATPYFFKPIKLGFDMAIVSATKYYSGHSDVMGGSLAVNKKVFKHVEKAQKITGLRLGPDDAYLITRGLRTLDVRLDKHEENAKKVAAFLSKNKKIKLLYPYKKGSFNYKMWKKYYSGASGLMGIKIKTKNKNSVIKFVNSLKLFGYGYSWGGFESLALH
;
A
#
# COMPACT_ATOMS: atom_id res chain seq x y z
N PRO A 1 5.88 13.16 -4.77
CA PRO A 1 6.51 11.93 -4.21
C PRO A 1 7.92 11.71 -4.72
N HIS A 2 8.27 12.20 -5.93
CA HIS A 2 9.58 11.99 -6.54
C HIS A 2 10.59 13.08 -6.19
N ASP A 3 10.15 14.21 -5.64
CA ASP A 3 11.02 15.32 -5.24
C ASP A 3 11.53 15.14 -3.80
N LEU A 4 12.70 14.52 -3.70
CA LEU A 4 13.40 14.36 -2.42
C LEU A 4 13.89 15.69 -1.83
N ASN A 5 14.02 16.74 -2.65
CA ASN A 5 14.40 18.06 -2.15
C ASN A 5 13.27 18.70 -1.36
N SER A 6 12.01 18.42 -1.73
CA SER A 6 10.86 18.83 -0.94
C SER A 6 10.93 18.24 0.48
N ILE A 7 11.28 16.96 0.64
CA ILE A 7 11.47 16.36 1.98
C ILE A 7 12.55 17.12 2.76
N LYS A 8 13.71 17.32 2.16
CA LYS A 8 14.83 18.01 2.82
C LYS A 8 14.48 19.44 3.26
N LYS A 9 13.77 20.19 2.42
CA LYS A 9 13.35 21.58 2.70
C LYS A 9 12.35 21.67 3.86
N ASN A 10 11.54 20.64 4.06
CA ASN A 10 10.51 20.63 5.10
C ASN A 10 10.98 20.01 6.44
N ILE A 11 12.19 19.45 6.51
CA ILE A 11 12.75 18.96 7.76
C ILE A 11 13.16 20.15 8.64
N THR A 12 12.69 20.12 9.90
CA THR A 12 13.04 21.10 10.94
C THR A 12 13.57 20.38 12.19
N LYS A 13 14.07 21.13 13.18
CA LYS A 13 14.46 20.59 14.50
C LYS A 13 13.29 19.88 15.22
N LYS A 14 12.06 20.19 14.87
CA LYS A 14 10.83 19.60 15.44
C LYS A 14 10.41 18.31 14.72
N THR A 15 10.95 18.01 13.54
CA THR A 15 10.59 16.81 12.78
C THR A 15 11.07 15.55 13.48
N LYS A 16 10.16 14.67 13.89
CA LYS A 16 10.47 13.43 14.63
C LYS A 16 10.25 12.16 13.80
N LEU A 17 9.40 12.24 12.79
CA LEU A 17 8.99 11.11 11.97
C LEU A 17 8.82 11.52 10.51
N ILE A 18 9.30 10.69 9.59
CA ILE A 18 8.91 10.69 8.18
C ILE A 18 8.01 9.49 7.96
N PHE A 19 6.73 9.76 7.68
CA PHE A 19 5.74 8.76 7.34
C PHE A 19 5.57 8.68 5.81
N VAL A 20 5.61 7.48 5.26
CA VAL A 20 5.49 7.21 3.81
C VAL A 20 4.38 6.22 3.56
N GLU A 21 3.69 6.37 2.45
CA GLU A 21 2.85 5.35 1.85
C GLU A 21 3.43 5.00 0.48
N ASN A 22 3.67 3.71 0.18
CA ASN A 22 4.33 3.32 -1.06
C ASN A 22 3.82 1.95 -1.58
N PRO A 23 3.12 1.94 -2.74
CA PRO A 23 2.77 3.11 -3.56
C PRO A 23 1.78 4.03 -2.84
N GLY A 24 1.78 5.31 -3.22
CA GLY A 24 0.84 6.29 -2.67
C GLY A 24 -0.60 6.02 -3.08
N SER A 25 -1.55 6.29 -2.17
CA SER A 25 -2.99 6.14 -2.43
C SER A 25 -3.44 6.92 -3.66
N ASN A 26 -4.35 6.35 -4.41
CA ASN A 26 -4.99 6.88 -5.62
C ASN A 26 -4.06 7.12 -6.82
N THR A 27 -2.83 7.58 -6.61
CA THR A 27 -1.87 7.90 -7.69
C THR A 27 -0.94 6.75 -8.01
N PHE A 28 -0.78 5.78 -7.11
CA PHE A 28 0.09 4.60 -7.24
C PHE A 28 1.53 4.94 -7.64
N GLU A 29 2.04 6.04 -7.12
CA GLU A 29 3.41 6.48 -7.34
C GLU A 29 4.36 5.79 -6.38
N PHE A 30 5.49 5.31 -6.90
CA PHE A 30 6.54 4.66 -6.13
C PHE A 30 7.66 5.66 -5.83
N GLN A 31 8.16 5.64 -4.62
CA GLN A 31 9.22 6.55 -4.13
C GLN A 31 10.56 5.83 -4.05
N ASP A 32 11.66 6.57 -4.05
CA ASP A 32 12.98 6.01 -3.75
C ASP A 32 13.18 5.86 -2.24
N LEU A 33 12.71 4.74 -1.72
CA LEU A 33 12.68 4.46 -0.28
C LEU A 33 14.06 4.48 0.35
N SER A 34 15.10 3.98 -0.33
CA SER A 34 16.47 3.98 0.19
C SER A 34 16.98 5.40 0.40
N LYS A 35 16.67 6.34 -0.50
CA LYS A 35 17.03 7.74 -0.34
C LYS A 35 16.26 8.42 0.79
N ILE A 36 14.98 8.11 0.96
CA ILE A 36 14.18 8.63 2.08
C ILE A 36 14.75 8.16 3.41
N ILE A 37 15.07 6.87 3.55
CA ILE A 37 15.71 6.32 4.75
C ILE A 37 17.05 6.99 5.01
N SER A 38 17.87 7.22 3.98
CA SER A 38 19.16 7.91 4.10
C SER A 38 18.99 9.34 4.62
N ILE A 39 18.01 10.08 4.08
CA ILE A 39 17.71 11.46 4.56
C ILE A 39 17.29 11.43 6.03
N ALA A 40 16.39 10.53 6.40
CA ALA A 40 15.91 10.40 7.78
C ALA A 40 17.05 10.06 8.76
N LYS A 41 17.88 9.06 8.43
CA LYS A 41 19.04 8.66 9.23
C LYS A 41 20.02 9.81 9.45
N LYS A 42 20.36 10.55 8.38
CA LYS A 42 21.27 11.73 8.46
C LYS A 42 20.75 12.79 9.41
N ASN A 43 19.44 12.94 9.52
CA ASN A 43 18.79 13.93 10.39
C ASN A 43 18.31 13.36 11.73
N LYS A 44 18.66 12.10 12.07
CA LYS A 44 18.22 11.39 13.28
C LYS A 44 16.69 11.33 13.45
N ILE A 45 15.96 11.25 12.34
CA ILE A 45 14.51 11.18 12.28
C ILE A 45 14.07 9.72 12.11
N LEU A 46 13.02 9.32 12.80
CA LEU A 46 12.40 7.99 12.63
C LEU A 46 11.67 7.88 11.30
N THR A 47 11.51 6.65 10.82
CA THR A 47 10.79 6.35 9.60
C THR A 47 9.66 5.35 9.85
N ALA A 48 8.49 5.63 9.30
CA ALA A 48 7.38 4.70 9.23
C ALA A 48 6.86 4.58 7.80
N ILE A 49 6.35 3.41 7.46
CA ILE A 49 5.73 3.17 6.15
C ILE A 49 4.42 2.42 6.30
N ASP A 50 3.38 2.89 5.60
CA ASP A 50 2.22 2.06 5.30
C ASP A 50 2.59 1.07 4.20
N ASN A 51 2.55 -0.21 4.55
CA ASN A 51 2.87 -1.34 3.68
C ASN A 51 1.62 -2.19 3.36
N THR A 52 0.44 -1.62 3.51
CA THR A 52 -0.82 -2.36 3.34
C THR A 52 -0.96 -2.92 1.94
N TRP A 53 -0.58 -2.15 0.90
CA TRP A 53 -0.70 -2.55 -0.49
C TRP A 53 0.12 -3.80 -0.83
N ALA A 54 1.34 -3.89 -0.34
CA ALA A 54 2.28 -4.98 -0.65
C ALA A 54 2.27 -6.10 0.39
N THR A 55 1.95 -5.77 1.63
CA THR A 55 2.18 -6.61 2.81
C THR A 55 3.65 -7.06 2.95
N PRO A 56 4.08 -7.69 4.03
CA PRO A 56 5.41 -8.29 4.13
C PRO A 56 5.67 -9.43 3.13
N TYR A 57 4.63 -9.93 2.46
CA TYR A 57 4.77 -10.94 1.43
C TYR A 57 5.56 -10.41 0.22
N PHE A 58 5.18 -9.25 -0.32
CA PHE A 58 5.85 -8.65 -1.47
C PHE A 58 6.93 -7.62 -1.10
N PHE A 59 6.90 -7.05 0.11
CA PHE A 59 7.88 -6.06 0.54
C PHE A 59 8.15 -6.12 2.03
N LYS A 60 9.43 -6.08 2.44
CA LYS A 60 9.89 -6.20 3.83
C LYS A 60 10.55 -4.90 4.30
N PRO A 61 9.79 -3.87 4.72
CA PRO A 61 10.31 -2.53 5.04
C PRO A 61 11.37 -2.52 6.13
N ILE A 62 11.18 -3.28 7.21
CA ILE A 62 12.14 -3.34 8.33
C ILE A 62 13.50 -3.86 7.86
N LYS A 63 13.52 -4.87 6.95
CA LYS A 63 14.78 -5.35 6.34
C LYS A 63 15.45 -4.29 5.47
N LEU A 64 14.66 -3.41 4.82
CA LEU A 64 15.19 -2.30 4.04
C LEU A 64 15.78 -1.20 4.92
N GLY A 65 15.35 -1.09 6.18
CA GLY A 65 15.87 -0.15 7.16
C GLY A 65 14.89 0.90 7.67
N PHE A 66 13.57 0.71 7.46
CA PHE A 66 12.54 1.46 8.17
C PHE A 66 12.52 1.09 9.66
N ASP A 67 12.13 2.05 10.49
CA ASP A 67 11.97 1.82 11.93
C ASP A 67 10.61 1.17 12.24
N MET A 68 9.57 1.50 11.48
CA MET A 68 8.20 1.05 11.66
C MET A 68 7.56 0.69 10.32
N ALA A 69 6.77 -0.38 10.30
CA ALA A 69 5.94 -0.79 9.17
C ALA A 69 4.52 -1.06 9.63
N ILE A 70 3.57 -0.39 9.02
CA ILE A 70 2.15 -0.45 9.34
C ILE A 70 1.45 -1.24 8.24
N VAL A 71 0.51 -2.08 8.62
CA VAL A 71 -0.41 -2.78 7.69
C VAL A 71 -1.81 -2.65 8.24
N SER A 72 -2.73 -2.11 7.44
CA SER A 72 -4.17 -2.22 7.72
C SER A 72 -4.58 -3.68 7.57
N ALA A 73 -4.76 -4.36 8.69
CA ALA A 73 -5.16 -5.77 8.70
C ALA A 73 -6.56 -5.99 8.13
N THR A 74 -7.38 -4.95 8.11
CA THR A 74 -8.69 -4.86 7.45
C THR A 74 -8.65 -5.28 5.98
N LYS A 75 -7.49 -5.13 5.32
CA LYS A 75 -7.30 -5.38 3.88
C LYS A 75 -6.86 -6.84 3.64
N TYR A 76 -5.71 -7.05 3.06
CA TYR A 76 -5.23 -8.38 2.67
C TYR A 76 -4.97 -9.34 3.84
N TYR A 77 -4.67 -8.85 5.05
CA TYR A 77 -4.43 -9.74 6.18
C TYR A 77 -5.68 -10.53 6.54
N SER A 78 -6.82 -9.88 6.73
CA SER A 78 -8.10 -10.57 6.90
C SER A 78 -8.59 -11.17 5.58
N GLY A 79 -8.65 -10.37 4.52
CA GLY A 79 -9.01 -10.78 3.18
C GLY A 79 -10.49 -11.14 2.97
N HIS A 80 -11.36 -10.87 3.95
CA HIS A 80 -12.75 -11.34 3.96
C HIS A 80 -13.78 -10.22 4.19
N SER A 81 -13.36 -8.95 4.30
CA SER A 81 -14.23 -7.78 4.49
C SER A 81 -15.11 -7.83 5.75
N ASP A 82 -14.69 -8.56 6.76
CA ASP A 82 -15.47 -8.89 7.96
C ASP A 82 -14.83 -8.37 9.27
N VAL A 83 -13.67 -7.70 9.20
CA VAL A 83 -12.95 -7.22 10.38
C VAL A 83 -12.18 -5.94 10.11
N MET A 84 -12.07 -5.11 11.13
CA MET A 84 -11.21 -3.91 11.11
C MET A 84 -10.06 -4.08 12.10
N GLY A 85 -8.85 -3.80 11.64
CA GLY A 85 -7.68 -3.91 12.49
C GLY A 85 -6.41 -3.37 11.85
N GLY A 86 -5.37 -3.25 12.66
CA GLY A 86 -4.05 -2.82 12.24
C GLY A 86 -2.94 -3.68 12.81
N SER A 87 -1.82 -3.72 12.13
CA SER A 87 -0.59 -4.35 12.59
C SER A 87 0.55 -3.36 12.47
N LEU A 88 1.39 -3.30 13.51
CA LEU A 88 2.59 -2.48 13.56
C LEU A 88 3.80 -3.38 13.83
N ALA A 89 4.66 -3.53 12.85
CA ALA A 89 5.97 -4.14 12.99
C ALA A 89 7.04 -3.06 13.22
N VAL A 90 7.96 -3.30 14.13
CA VAL A 90 9.00 -2.32 14.48
C VAL A 90 10.37 -2.97 14.58
N ASN A 91 11.43 -2.19 14.37
CA ASN A 91 12.78 -2.65 14.64
C ASN A 91 13.11 -2.60 16.16
N LYS A 92 14.22 -3.23 16.55
CA LYS A 92 14.65 -3.31 17.96
C LYS A 92 14.84 -1.93 18.61
N LYS A 93 15.24 -0.92 17.83
CA LYS A 93 15.52 0.45 18.33
C LYS A 93 14.31 1.11 18.94
N VAL A 94 13.14 0.96 18.34
CA VAL A 94 11.89 1.62 18.78
C VAL A 94 10.95 0.70 19.55
N PHE A 95 11.23 -0.59 19.62
CA PHE A 95 10.35 -1.60 20.21
C PHE A 95 9.88 -1.23 21.63
N LYS A 96 10.81 -0.93 22.54
CA LYS A 96 10.47 -0.58 23.93
C LYS A 96 9.57 0.66 24.03
N HIS A 97 9.76 1.65 23.16
CA HIS A 97 8.95 2.86 23.16
C HIS A 97 7.52 2.58 22.68
N VAL A 98 7.37 1.76 21.64
CA VAL A 98 6.06 1.36 21.11
C VAL A 98 5.33 0.46 22.11
N GLU A 99 6.01 -0.51 22.69
CA GLU A 99 5.45 -1.38 23.73
C GLU A 99 4.95 -0.57 24.93
N LYS A 100 5.74 0.41 25.40
CA LYS A 100 5.33 1.31 26.49
C LYS A 100 4.09 2.12 26.09
N ALA A 101 4.08 2.69 24.90
CA ALA A 101 2.93 3.46 24.40
C ALA A 101 1.66 2.60 24.33
N GLN A 102 1.75 1.37 23.82
CA GLN A 102 0.64 0.43 23.77
C GLN A 102 0.11 0.10 25.17
N LYS A 103 1.00 -0.15 26.15
CA LYS A 103 0.60 -0.43 27.54
C LYS A 103 -0.13 0.76 28.20
N ILE A 104 0.33 1.98 27.93
CA ILE A 104 -0.27 3.21 28.50
C ILE A 104 -1.63 3.51 27.85
N THR A 105 -1.74 3.36 26.54
CA THR A 105 -2.98 3.69 25.80
C THR A 105 -4.04 2.59 25.88
N GLY A 106 -3.65 1.37 26.23
CA GLY A 106 -4.55 0.21 26.24
C GLY A 106 -5.03 -0.22 24.85
N LEU A 107 -4.49 0.36 23.78
CA LEU A 107 -4.88 0.03 22.40
C LEU A 107 -4.56 -1.43 22.08
N ARG A 108 -5.60 -2.23 21.95
CA ARG A 108 -5.53 -3.66 21.61
C ARG A 108 -6.63 -4.03 20.63
N LEU A 109 -6.33 -5.01 19.82
CA LEU A 109 -7.33 -5.66 18.98
C LEU A 109 -8.17 -6.60 19.85
N GLY A 110 -9.47 -6.68 19.62
CA GLY A 110 -10.34 -7.65 20.27
C GLY A 110 -9.93 -9.09 19.94
N PRO A 111 -10.21 -10.07 20.81
CA PRO A 111 -9.79 -11.45 20.57
C PRO A 111 -10.43 -12.06 19.32
N ASP A 112 -11.69 -11.75 19.03
CA ASP A 112 -12.40 -12.23 17.83
C ASP A 112 -11.81 -11.65 16.56
N ASP A 113 -11.54 -10.34 16.54
CA ASP A 113 -10.88 -9.67 15.43
C ASP A 113 -9.46 -10.23 15.18
N ALA A 114 -8.72 -10.47 16.28
CA ALA A 114 -7.39 -11.08 16.20
C ALA A 114 -7.43 -12.50 15.63
N TYR A 115 -8.46 -13.28 15.99
CA TYR A 115 -8.69 -14.61 15.46
C TYR A 115 -8.99 -14.56 13.94
N LEU A 116 -9.91 -13.72 13.50
CA LEU A 116 -10.28 -13.56 12.09
C LEU A 116 -9.08 -13.12 11.24
N ILE A 117 -8.31 -12.15 11.72
CA ILE A 117 -7.08 -11.70 11.03
C ILE A 117 -6.06 -12.85 10.97
N THR A 118 -5.83 -13.57 12.06
CA THR A 118 -4.90 -14.71 12.10
C THR A 118 -5.33 -15.82 11.14
N ARG A 119 -6.64 -16.10 11.04
CA ARG A 119 -7.21 -17.03 10.08
C ARG A 119 -6.93 -16.58 8.64
N GLY A 120 -7.15 -15.29 8.34
CA GLY A 120 -6.86 -14.73 7.03
C GLY A 120 -5.37 -14.81 6.64
N LEU A 121 -4.46 -14.62 7.60
CA LEU A 121 -3.02 -14.71 7.35
C LEU A 121 -2.56 -16.08 6.86
N ARG A 122 -3.28 -17.16 7.21
CA ARG A 122 -2.95 -18.53 6.79
C ARG A 122 -3.07 -18.75 5.28
N THR A 123 -3.81 -17.91 4.59
CA THR A 123 -4.03 -17.97 3.14
C THR A 123 -3.54 -16.73 2.41
N LEU A 124 -2.75 -15.89 3.09
CA LEU A 124 -2.31 -14.60 2.55
C LEU A 124 -1.50 -14.74 1.26
N ASP A 125 -0.58 -15.68 1.23
CA ASP A 125 0.31 -15.96 0.10
C ASP A 125 -0.47 -16.36 -1.14
N VAL A 126 -1.28 -17.42 -1.06
CA VAL A 126 -2.09 -17.91 -2.20
C VAL A 126 -3.07 -16.86 -2.70
N ARG A 127 -3.65 -16.04 -1.80
CA ARG A 127 -4.55 -14.96 -2.20
C ARG A 127 -3.80 -13.84 -2.91
N LEU A 128 -2.64 -13.42 -2.41
CA LEU A 128 -1.85 -12.37 -3.04
C LEU A 128 -1.26 -12.80 -4.38
N ASP A 129 -0.82 -14.05 -4.52
CA ASP A 129 -0.39 -14.61 -5.81
C ASP A 129 -1.53 -14.57 -6.83
N LYS A 130 -2.75 -14.94 -6.40
CA LYS A 130 -3.92 -14.88 -7.28
C LYS A 130 -4.33 -13.45 -7.62
N HIS A 131 -4.27 -12.53 -6.66
CA HIS A 131 -4.47 -11.10 -6.92
C HIS A 131 -3.47 -10.57 -7.94
N GLU A 132 -2.19 -10.91 -7.81
CA GLU A 132 -1.17 -10.50 -8.76
C GLU A 132 -1.42 -11.05 -10.17
N GLU A 133 -1.70 -12.36 -10.28
CA GLU A 133 -2.03 -13.01 -11.55
C GLU A 133 -3.20 -12.31 -12.26
N ASN A 134 -4.30 -12.10 -11.54
CA ASN A 134 -5.49 -11.46 -12.07
C ASN A 134 -5.23 -9.99 -12.46
N ALA A 135 -4.52 -9.25 -11.62
CA ALA A 135 -4.16 -7.87 -11.89
C ALA A 135 -3.29 -7.74 -13.16
N LYS A 136 -2.36 -8.68 -13.38
CA LYS A 136 -1.56 -8.73 -14.63
C LYS A 136 -2.46 -8.91 -15.86
N LYS A 137 -3.45 -9.81 -15.81
CA LYS A 137 -4.39 -10.04 -16.91
C LYS A 137 -5.23 -8.78 -17.20
N VAL A 138 -5.80 -8.18 -16.15
CA VAL A 138 -6.59 -6.94 -16.27
C VAL A 138 -5.73 -5.80 -16.79
N ALA A 139 -4.52 -5.61 -16.26
CA ALA A 139 -3.59 -4.58 -16.72
C ALA A 139 -3.22 -4.75 -18.20
N ALA A 140 -2.95 -5.99 -18.65
CA ALA A 140 -2.66 -6.28 -20.03
C ALA A 140 -3.86 -5.98 -20.96
N PHE A 141 -5.08 -6.30 -20.53
CA PHE A 141 -6.30 -5.97 -21.26
C PHE A 141 -6.50 -4.45 -21.35
N LEU A 142 -6.47 -3.74 -20.24
CA LEU A 142 -6.68 -2.29 -20.19
C LEU A 142 -5.62 -1.51 -20.98
N SER A 143 -4.38 -1.99 -20.99
CA SER A 143 -3.26 -1.35 -21.72
C SER A 143 -3.44 -1.33 -23.25
N LYS A 144 -4.33 -2.15 -23.81
CA LYS A 144 -4.65 -2.13 -25.25
C LYS A 144 -5.47 -0.89 -25.63
N ASN A 145 -6.14 -0.25 -24.68
CA ASN A 145 -6.96 0.92 -24.94
C ASN A 145 -6.14 2.21 -24.78
N LYS A 146 -5.90 2.93 -25.87
CA LYS A 146 -5.13 4.20 -25.88
C LYS A 146 -5.76 5.34 -25.05
N LYS A 147 -7.05 5.22 -24.70
CA LYS A 147 -7.74 6.17 -23.82
C LYS A 147 -7.51 5.89 -22.33
N ILE A 148 -6.91 4.76 -21.97
CA ILE A 148 -6.64 4.37 -20.58
C ILE A 148 -5.14 4.52 -20.29
N LYS A 149 -4.83 5.27 -19.23
CA LYS A 149 -3.50 5.28 -18.62
C LYS A 149 -3.54 4.47 -17.35
N LEU A 150 -2.84 3.35 -17.35
CA LEU A 150 -2.74 2.47 -16.20
C LEU A 150 -1.81 3.07 -15.13
N LEU A 151 -2.25 3.06 -13.88
CA LEU A 151 -1.48 3.41 -12.68
C LEU A 151 -1.17 2.12 -11.91
N TYR A 152 -0.21 1.36 -12.45
CA TYR A 152 0.22 0.07 -11.93
C TYR A 152 1.69 -0.15 -12.32
N PRO A 153 2.52 -0.86 -11.52
CA PRO A 153 3.98 -0.83 -11.70
C PRO A 153 4.52 -1.47 -12.97
N TYR A 154 3.77 -2.32 -13.66
CA TYR A 154 4.27 -3.17 -14.74
C TYR A 154 4.72 -2.46 -16.04
N LYS A 155 4.56 -1.15 -16.16
CA LYS A 155 5.02 -0.43 -17.35
C LYS A 155 6.55 -0.32 -17.33
N LYS A 156 7.24 -1.21 -18.05
CA LYS A 156 8.70 -1.19 -18.22
C LYS A 156 9.20 0.20 -18.68
N GLY A 157 10.39 0.58 -18.20
CA GLY A 157 10.99 1.87 -18.52
C GLY A 157 10.50 3.08 -17.71
N SER A 158 9.37 2.99 -17.02
CA SER A 158 8.90 4.06 -16.14
C SER A 158 9.69 4.14 -14.82
N PHE A 159 9.69 5.32 -14.19
CA PHE A 159 10.28 5.49 -12.86
C PHE A 159 9.60 4.57 -11.83
N ASN A 160 8.27 4.49 -11.85
CA ASN A 160 7.51 3.62 -10.96
C ASN A 160 7.92 2.15 -11.12
N TYR A 161 8.10 1.66 -12.36
CA TYR A 161 8.58 0.31 -12.62
C TYR A 161 9.98 0.08 -12.02
N LYS A 162 10.90 1.04 -12.19
CA LYS A 162 12.27 0.93 -11.64
C LYS A 162 12.24 0.83 -10.10
N MET A 163 11.44 1.67 -9.44
CA MET A 163 11.32 1.68 -7.97
C MET A 163 10.62 0.41 -7.46
N TRP A 164 9.53 -0.01 -8.10
CA TRP A 164 8.87 -1.27 -7.79
C TRP A 164 9.84 -2.46 -7.93
N LYS A 165 10.48 -2.61 -9.07
CA LYS A 165 11.44 -3.71 -9.34
C LYS A 165 12.60 -3.73 -8.35
N LYS A 166 12.99 -2.57 -7.82
CA LYS A 166 14.09 -2.44 -6.84
C LYS A 166 13.71 -2.97 -5.46
N TYR A 167 12.47 -2.79 -5.03
CA TYR A 167 12.08 -3.01 -3.64
C TYR A 167 11.08 -4.16 -3.44
N TYR A 168 10.30 -4.50 -4.46
CA TYR A 168 9.17 -5.42 -4.35
C TYR A 168 9.41 -6.71 -5.12
N SER A 169 8.96 -7.84 -4.56
CA SER A 169 8.99 -9.14 -5.24
C SER A 169 7.76 -9.38 -6.11
N GLY A 170 6.68 -8.64 -5.88
CA GLY A 170 5.42 -8.77 -6.61
C GLY A 170 4.56 -7.51 -6.48
N ALA A 171 3.32 -7.59 -6.94
CA ALA A 171 2.35 -6.49 -6.89
C ALA A 171 0.95 -7.00 -6.56
N SER A 172 0.23 -6.28 -5.72
CA SER A 172 -1.11 -6.69 -5.29
C SER A 172 -2.20 -6.43 -6.34
N GLY A 173 -3.44 -6.77 -6.01
CA GLY A 173 -4.59 -6.64 -6.91
C GLY A 173 -5.08 -5.21 -7.14
N LEU A 174 -4.72 -4.27 -6.28
CA LEU A 174 -5.21 -2.89 -6.34
C LEU A 174 -4.42 -2.06 -7.35
N MET A 175 -5.12 -1.43 -8.29
CA MET A 175 -4.55 -0.55 -9.30
C MET A 175 -5.45 0.65 -9.55
N GLY A 176 -4.88 1.73 -10.08
CA GLY A 176 -5.62 2.88 -10.58
C GLY A 176 -5.60 2.95 -12.11
N ILE A 177 -6.60 3.61 -12.67
CA ILE A 177 -6.63 3.97 -14.08
C ILE A 177 -6.98 5.44 -14.25
N LYS A 178 -6.38 6.10 -15.25
CA LYS A 178 -6.81 7.41 -15.70
C LYS A 178 -7.46 7.26 -17.08
N ILE A 179 -8.71 7.68 -17.21
CA ILE A 179 -9.47 7.65 -18.46
C ILE A 179 -9.31 9.01 -19.14
N LYS A 180 -8.83 9.03 -20.37
CA LYS A 180 -8.71 10.25 -21.17
C LYS A 180 -10.09 10.68 -21.63
N THR A 181 -10.71 11.58 -20.90
CA THR A 181 -12.02 12.17 -21.21
C THR A 181 -12.07 13.61 -20.73
N LYS A 182 -12.88 14.46 -21.38
CA LYS A 182 -13.20 15.82 -20.93
C LYS A 182 -14.42 15.87 -20.02
N ASN A 183 -15.19 14.77 -19.94
CA ASN A 183 -16.46 14.72 -19.22
C ASN A 183 -16.39 13.73 -18.06
N LYS A 184 -16.44 14.24 -16.83
CA LYS A 184 -16.46 13.44 -15.60
C LYS A 184 -17.62 12.42 -15.59
N ASN A 185 -18.80 12.80 -16.10
CA ASN A 185 -19.97 11.91 -16.15
C ASN A 185 -19.71 10.65 -16.99
N SER A 186 -18.80 10.71 -17.97
CA SER A 186 -18.40 9.52 -18.73
C SER A 186 -17.69 8.48 -17.87
N VAL A 187 -16.91 8.93 -16.87
CA VAL A 187 -16.24 8.02 -15.93
C VAL A 187 -17.26 7.40 -14.99
N ILE A 188 -18.19 8.20 -14.48
CA ILE A 188 -19.29 7.72 -13.62
C ILE A 188 -20.12 6.66 -14.37
N LYS A 189 -20.55 6.96 -15.60
CA LYS A 189 -21.30 6.02 -16.44
C LYS A 189 -20.52 4.73 -16.69
N PHE A 190 -19.20 4.83 -16.95
CA PHE A 190 -18.34 3.67 -17.15
C PHE A 190 -18.32 2.79 -15.90
N VAL A 191 -18.05 3.36 -14.71
CA VAL A 191 -18.00 2.60 -13.46
C VAL A 191 -19.35 1.96 -13.15
N ASN A 192 -20.47 2.71 -13.31
CA ASN A 192 -21.82 2.21 -13.05
C ASN A 192 -22.28 1.15 -14.06
N SER A 193 -21.65 1.04 -15.22
CA SER A 193 -21.97 0.01 -16.23
C SER A 193 -21.24 -1.33 -15.99
N LEU A 194 -20.33 -1.40 -15.04
CA LEU A 194 -19.61 -2.61 -14.71
C LEU A 194 -20.58 -3.65 -14.09
N LYS A 195 -20.55 -4.87 -14.61
CA LYS A 195 -21.43 -5.96 -14.14
C LYS A 195 -20.79 -6.84 -13.08
N LEU A 196 -19.45 -7.01 -13.14
CA LEU A 196 -18.70 -7.89 -12.25
C LEU A 196 -18.04 -7.13 -11.10
N PHE A 197 -17.94 -5.81 -11.22
CA PHE A 197 -17.35 -4.95 -10.19
C PHE A 197 -18.46 -4.18 -9.49
N GLY A 198 -18.56 -4.34 -8.18
CA GLY A 198 -19.41 -3.51 -7.32
C GLY A 198 -18.82 -2.10 -7.16
N TYR A 199 -19.67 -1.13 -6.87
CA TYR A 199 -19.23 0.20 -6.46
C TYR A 199 -18.93 0.20 -4.97
N GLY A 200 -17.70 0.47 -4.58
CA GLY A 200 -17.31 0.42 -3.18
C GLY A 200 -15.92 0.96 -2.89
N TYR A 201 -15.72 1.36 -1.65
CA TYR A 201 -14.55 2.12 -1.21
C TYR A 201 -13.39 1.24 -0.75
N SER A 202 -13.64 0.10 -0.15
CA SER A 202 -12.57 -0.74 0.42
C SER A 202 -11.90 -1.59 -0.67
N TRP A 203 -10.96 -2.42 -0.28
CA TRP A 203 -10.24 -3.34 -1.15
C TRP A 203 -9.55 -4.43 -0.32
N GLY A 204 -9.07 -5.48 -0.97
CA GLY A 204 -8.32 -6.56 -0.31
C GLY A 204 -9.19 -7.66 0.28
N GLY A 205 -10.53 -7.54 0.20
CA GLY A 205 -11.49 -8.58 0.54
C GLY A 205 -11.80 -9.50 -0.65
N PHE A 206 -12.93 -10.17 -0.59
CA PHE A 206 -13.39 -11.12 -1.63
C PHE A 206 -14.11 -10.44 -2.79
N GLU A 207 -14.59 -9.21 -2.59
CA GLU A 207 -15.31 -8.47 -3.62
C GLU A 207 -14.37 -7.88 -4.67
N SER A 208 -14.84 -7.83 -5.92
CA SER A 208 -14.24 -7.01 -6.96
C SER A 208 -14.91 -5.63 -6.96
N LEU A 209 -14.17 -4.59 -6.61
CA LEU A 209 -14.70 -3.24 -6.44
C LEU A 209 -14.06 -2.25 -7.42
N ALA A 210 -14.84 -1.25 -7.83
CA ALA A 210 -14.38 -0.11 -8.60
C ALA A 210 -14.95 1.18 -8.03
N LEU A 211 -14.16 2.26 -8.10
CA LEU A 211 -14.50 3.59 -7.59
C LEU A 211 -14.00 4.65 -8.56
N HIS A 212 -14.68 5.82 -8.65
CA HIS A 212 -14.27 6.97 -9.45
C HIS A 212 -13.95 8.18 -8.59
#